data_d5ba17fd7490a4e6df5bb6247d25e3cb
#
_entry.id   d5ba17fd7490a4e6df5bb6247d25e3cb
#
_cell.length_a   1.000
_cell.length_b   1.000
_cell.length_c   1.000
_cell.angle_alpha   90.00
_cell.angle_beta   90.00
_cell.angle_gamma   90.00
#
_symmetry.space_group_name_H-M   'P 1'
#
loop_
_entity.id
_entity.type
_entity.pdbx_description
1 polymer ?
#
loop_
_entity_poly.entity_id
_entity_poly.type
_entity_poly.pdbx_seq_one_letter_code
_entity_poly.pdbx_strand_id
1 'polypeptide(L)'
;MTAPRYDVDAIATVEEYLDRSDWRVNANANQGYSLGGLILNSAGKIVANYWLEHVYTPEIGAPHREGDYHIHDLDMFAGYCAGWSLKRLIQEGFNGVGGAIASAPPRHFSSACGQIVNFLGTLQNEWAGAQAFSSFDTYMAPFVRLDNMEYDEIVQCMQELIYNLNVPSRWGSQCPFTNLTFDWTCPDDLADEHPLIGDEVVDFTYGELQREMNLINRAF
;
A
#
# COMPACT_ATOMS: atom_id res chain seq x y z
N MET A 1 31.33 1.80 31.77
CA MET A 1 30.35 2.90 31.88
C MET A 1 29.20 2.55 30.94
N THR A 2 28.00 2.34 31.46
CA THR A 2 26.81 2.19 30.59
C THR A 2 26.54 3.55 29.94
N ALA A 3 26.43 3.59 28.61
CA ALA A 3 26.05 4.80 27.90
C ALA A 3 24.73 5.34 28.49
N PRO A 4 24.56 6.66 28.57
CA PRO A 4 23.30 7.24 29.05
C PRO A 4 22.15 6.72 28.18
N ARG A 5 21.16 6.08 28.83
CA ARG A 5 19.90 5.72 28.17
C ARG A 5 19.14 7.00 27.85
N TYR A 6 18.70 7.15 26.63
CA TYR A 6 17.77 8.20 26.25
C TYR A 6 16.35 7.71 26.58
N ASP A 7 15.73 8.32 27.56
CA ASP A 7 14.34 8.05 27.91
C ASP A 7 13.42 9.01 27.13
N VAL A 8 12.31 8.48 26.64
CA VAL A 8 11.26 9.29 26.03
C VAL A 8 10.39 9.87 27.12
N ASP A 9 10.39 11.19 27.29
CA ASP A 9 9.49 11.88 28.20
C ASP A 9 8.09 11.92 27.59
N ALA A 10 7.14 11.21 28.20
CA ALA A 10 5.78 11.09 27.70
C ALA A 10 5.02 12.42 27.71
N ILE A 11 5.24 13.28 28.71
CA ILE A 11 4.57 14.57 28.82
C ILE A 11 5.11 15.52 27.77
N ALA A 12 6.44 15.67 27.69
CA ALA A 12 7.08 16.51 26.68
C ALA A 12 6.71 16.07 25.26
N THR A 13 6.63 14.76 24.99
CA THR A 13 6.23 14.23 23.66
C THR A 13 4.84 14.69 23.24
N VAL A 14 3.88 14.70 24.18
CA VAL A 14 2.50 15.17 23.90
C VAL A 14 2.45 16.69 23.76
N GLU A 15 3.11 17.42 24.68
CA GLU A 15 3.14 18.89 24.69
C GLU A 15 3.77 19.44 23.41
N GLU A 16 4.92 18.92 22.97
CA GLU A 16 5.56 19.31 21.68
C GLU A 16 4.62 19.16 20.49
N TYR A 17 3.84 18.09 20.47
CA TYR A 17 2.85 17.86 19.39
C TYR A 17 1.70 18.86 19.48
N LEU A 18 1.15 19.10 20.66
CA LEU A 18 0.03 20.03 20.87
C LEU A 18 0.44 21.49 20.61
N ASP A 19 1.63 21.87 21.02
CA ASP A 19 2.20 23.20 20.79
C ASP A 19 2.66 23.42 19.34
N ARG A 20 2.64 22.36 18.52
CA ARG A 20 3.10 22.37 17.12
C ARG A 20 4.54 22.83 16.97
N SER A 21 5.36 22.58 17.97
CA SER A 21 6.76 22.99 18.00
C SER A 21 7.67 22.02 17.25
N ASP A 22 7.27 20.77 17.11
CA ASP A 22 8.03 19.74 16.40
C ASP A 22 7.75 19.78 14.88
N TRP A 23 8.65 20.41 14.12
CA TRP A 23 8.54 20.51 12.67
C TRP A 23 8.54 19.13 11.97
N ARG A 24 9.10 18.10 12.60
CA ARG A 24 9.19 16.73 12.05
C ARG A 24 7.83 16.10 11.84
N VAL A 25 6.81 16.52 12.57
CA VAL A 25 5.42 16.08 12.36
C VAL A 25 4.94 16.39 10.94
N ASN A 26 5.40 17.51 10.35
CA ASN A 26 5.04 17.93 9.01
C ASN A 26 6.13 17.65 7.96
N ALA A 27 7.21 16.94 8.33
CA ALA A 27 8.29 16.62 7.40
C ALA A 27 7.85 15.64 6.30
N ASN A 28 6.84 14.80 6.60
CA ASN A 28 6.17 13.98 5.60
C ASN A 28 4.91 14.73 5.11
N ALA A 29 4.83 14.99 3.80
CA ALA A 29 3.74 15.73 3.17
C ALA A 29 2.34 15.11 3.40
N ASN A 30 2.27 13.83 3.73
CA ASN A 30 1.02 13.10 4.00
C ASN A 30 0.62 13.11 5.48
N GLN A 31 1.40 13.74 6.36
CA GLN A 31 1.09 13.85 7.77
C GLN A 31 0.66 15.27 8.14
N GLY A 32 -0.28 15.37 9.07
CA GLY A 32 -0.77 16.63 9.60
C GLY A 32 -1.18 16.48 11.05
N TYR A 33 -1.38 17.61 11.74
CA TYR A 33 -1.85 17.62 13.12
C TYR A 33 -3.30 17.10 13.19
N SER A 34 -3.46 15.89 13.76
CA SER A 34 -4.71 15.16 13.89
C SER A 34 -4.63 14.20 15.08
N LEU A 35 -5.76 13.60 15.47
CA LEU A 35 -5.75 12.55 16.49
C LEU A 35 -4.86 11.37 16.08
N GLY A 36 -4.98 10.90 14.83
CA GLY A 36 -4.13 9.86 14.29
C GLY A 36 -2.65 10.25 14.30
N GLY A 37 -2.35 11.49 13.90
CA GLY A 37 -1.00 12.05 13.91
C GLY A 37 -0.41 12.12 15.33
N LEU A 38 -1.20 12.49 16.35
CA LEU A 38 -0.75 12.49 17.76
C LEU A 38 -0.39 11.08 18.21
N ILE A 39 -1.24 10.09 17.92
CA ILE A 39 -1.00 8.69 18.30
C ILE A 39 0.27 8.17 17.64
N LEU A 40 0.41 8.39 16.33
CA LEU A 40 1.58 7.95 15.57
C LEU A 40 2.87 8.63 16.02
N ASN A 41 2.85 9.95 16.25
CA ASN A 41 4.01 10.69 16.71
C ASN A 41 4.48 10.19 18.10
N SER A 42 3.53 9.99 19.02
CA SER A 42 3.84 9.51 20.38
C SER A 42 4.36 8.07 20.35
N ALA A 43 3.68 7.17 19.65
CA ALA A 43 4.13 5.79 19.49
C ALA A 43 5.46 5.71 18.75
N GLY A 44 5.61 6.50 17.68
CA GLY A 44 6.81 6.52 16.85
C GLY A 44 8.07 6.93 17.60
N LYS A 45 7.99 7.96 18.45
CA LYS A 45 9.13 8.36 19.30
C LYS A 45 9.57 7.24 20.25
N ILE A 46 8.62 6.50 20.82
CA ILE A 46 8.92 5.35 21.69
C ILE A 46 9.58 4.22 20.90
N VAL A 47 9.00 3.87 19.75
CA VAL A 47 9.51 2.79 18.88
C VAL A 47 10.90 3.15 18.33
N ALA A 48 11.10 4.37 17.86
CA ALA A 48 12.39 4.85 17.36
C ALA A 48 13.46 4.78 18.45
N ASN A 49 13.12 5.18 19.68
CA ASN A 49 14.05 5.08 20.80
C ASN A 49 14.43 3.62 21.08
N TYR A 50 13.47 2.70 21.02
CA TYR A 50 13.73 1.26 21.19
C TYR A 50 14.70 0.73 20.12
N TRP A 51 14.51 1.07 18.84
CA TRP A 51 15.43 0.71 17.76
C TRP A 51 16.85 1.18 18.05
N LEU A 52 16.99 2.46 18.41
CA LEU A 52 18.29 3.09 18.60
C LEU A 52 19.02 2.67 19.88
N GLU A 53 18.29 2.21 20.92
CA GLU A 53 18.88 1.81 22.20
C GLU A 53 19.06 0.31 22.37
N HIS A 54 18.23 -0.50 21.68
CA HIS A 54 18.17 -1.95 21.95
C HIS A 54 18.40 -2.82 20.71
N VAL A 55 18.11 -2.32 19.52
CA VAL A 55 18.25 -3.10 18.29
C VAL A 55 19.55 -2.75 17.56
N TYR A 56 19.80 -1.47 17.35
CA TYR A 56 21.06 -1.02 16.74
C TYR A 56 22.18 -0.92 17.78
N THR A 57 23.42 -1.14 17.33
CA THR A 57 24.60 -0.87 18.14
C THR A 57 24.80 0.64 18.30
N PRO A 58 25.51 1.07 19.37
CA PRO A 58 25.79 2.51 19.57
C PRO A 58 26.47 3.17 18.36
N GLU A 59 27.31 2.43 17.63
CA GLU A 59 28.01 2.92 16.42
C GLU A 59 27.04 3.23 15.26
N ILE A 60 25.85 2.61 15.28
CA ILE A 60 24.78 2.87 14.32
C ILE A 60 23.79 3.90 14.85
N GLY A 61 23.39 3.78 16.11
CA GLY A 61 22.36 4.63 16.70
C GLY A 61 22.83 6.07 16.99
N ALA A 62 24.05 6.25 17.47
CA ALA A 62 24.57 7.57 17.81
C ALA A 62 24.69 8.50 16.60
N PRO A 63 25.27 8.10 15.44
CA PRO A 63 25.36 8.99 14.28
C PRO A 63 23.99 9.42 13.72
N HIS A 64 22.95 8.57 13.85
CA HIS A 64 21.59 9.00 13.51
C HIS A 64 21.08 10.13 14.42
N ARG A 65 21.34 10.03 15.73
CA ARG A 65 20.96 11.08 16.70
C ARG A 65 21.75 12.37 16.54
N GLU A 66 23.02 12.24 16.14
CA GLU A 66 23.93 13.37 15.92
C GLU A 66 23.71 14.04 14.57
N GLY A 67 22.94 13.40 13.67
CA GLY A 67 22.58 13.94 12.37
C GLY A 67 23.62 13.66 11.27
N ASP A 68 24.53 12.72 11.48
CA ASP A 68 25.52 12.31 10.48
C ASP A 68 24.88 11.56 9.32
N TYR A 69 23.81 10.81 9.59
CA TYR A 69 22.97 10.17 8.60
C TYR A 69 21.54 9.95 9.14
N HIS A 70 20.63 9.56 8.25
CA HIS A 70 19.23 9.30 8.60
C HIS A 70 18.85 7.83 8.36
N ILE A 71 18.29 7.17 9.39
CA ILE A 71 17.64 5.86 9.26
C ILE A 71 16.14 6.12 9.11
N HIS A 72 15.57 5.62 8.03
CA HIS A 72 14.14 5.77 7.75
C HIS A 72 13.25 4.88 8.63
N ASP A 73 12.03 5.33 8.87
CA ASP A 73 10.90 4.55 9.41
C ASP A 73 11.22 3.83 10.72
N LEU A 74 11.97 4.52 11.61
CA LEU A 74 12.23 4.03 12.96
C LEU A 74 10.99 4.02 13.86
N ASP A 75 9.92 4.65 13.43
CA ASP A 75 8.67 4.81 14.17
C ASP A 75 7.80 3.54 14.17
N MET A 76 8.22 2.46 13.51
CA MET A 76 7.45 1.22 13.44
C MET A 76 8.33 -0.04 13.36
N PHE A 77 7.74 -1.18 13.74
CA PHE A 77 8.32 -2.51 13.57
C PHE A 77 7.64 -3.20 12.38
N ALA A 78 8.03 -2.83 11.17
CA ALA A 78 7.43 -3.38 9.96
C ALA A 78 8.48 -3.57 8.86
N GLY A 79 8.16 -4.44 7.89
CA GLY A 79 8.89 -4.49 6.63
C GLY A 79 8.73 -3.16 5.88
N TYR A 80 9.69 -2.81 5.02
CA TYR A 80 9.67 -1.52 4.35
C TYR A 80 8.58 -1.49 3.26
N CYS A 81 8.75 -2.25 2.19
CA CYS A 81 7.81 -2.31 1.07
C CYS A 81 7.43 -3.76 0.75
N ALA A 82 6.29 -3.96 0.10
CA ALA A 82 5.88 -5.27 -0.37
C ALA A 82 5.31 -5.23 -1.79
N GLY A 83 5.69 -6.22 -2.60
CA GLY A 83 5.05 -6.53 -3.87
C GLY A 83 4.10 -7.71 -3.70
N TRP A 84 2.88 -7.56 -4.21
CA TRP A 84 1.84 -8.57 -4.12
C TRP A 84 1.47 -9.10 -5.49
N SER A 85 1.05 -10.35 -5.56
CA SER A 85 0.56 -10.95 -6.80
C SER A 85 -0.89 -10.55 -7.04
N LEU A 86 -1.14 -9.69 -8.03
CA LEU A 86 -2.50 -9.38 -8.47
C LEU A 86 -3.21 -10.61 -9.03
N LYS A 87 -2.49 -11.46 -9.79
CA LYS A 87 -3.00 -12.75 -10.27
C LYS A 87 -3.59 -13.57 -9.13
N ARG A 88 -2.84 -13.70 -8.03
CA ARG A 88 -3.29 -14.46 -6.87
C ARG A 88 -4.51 -13.85 -6.18
N LEU A 89 -4.55 -12.52 -6.03
CA LEU A 89 -5.71 -11.83 -5.48
C LEU A 89 -6.97 -12.08 -6.32
N ILE A 90 -6.86 -12.01 -7.64
CA ILE A 90 -7.97 -12.27 -8.57
C ILE A 90 -8.42 -13.74 -8.49
N GLN A 91 -7.50 -14.69 -8.38
CA GLN A 91 -7.80 -16.11 -8.38
C GLN A 91 -8.33 -16.64 -7.05
N GLU A 92 -7.82 -16.14 -5.92
CA GLU A 92 -8.15 -16.63 -4.59
C GLU A 92 -9.14 -15.75 -3.83
N GLY A 93 -9.34 -14.50 -4.30
CA GLY A 93 -10.06 -13.48 -3.56
C GLY A 93 -9.25 -12.94 -2.39
N PHE A 94 -9.90 -12.17 -1.51
CA PHE A 94 -9.28 -11.59 -0.33
C PHE A 94 -9.82 -12.26 0.93
N ASN A 95 -9.08 -13.24 1.43
CA ASN A 95 -9.37 -14.01 2.61
C ASN A 95 -8.24 -13.86 3.63
N GLY A 96 -8.50 -14.06 4.89
CA GLY A 96 -7.44 -14.23 5.89
C GLY A 96 -7.20 -13.08 6.84
N VAL A 97 -8.03 -12.02 6.81
CA VAL A 97 -8.06 -11.05 7.89
C VAL A 97 -9.02 -11.57 8.96
N GLY A 98 -8.50 -11.94 10.13
CA GLY A 98 -9.29 -12.46 11.23
C GLY A 98 -10.43 -11.50 11.61
N GLY A 99 -11.66 -12.00 11.62
CA GLY A 99 -12.85 -11.21 11.94
C GLY A 99 -13.39 -10.31 10.83
N ALA A 100 -12.74 -10.26 9.67
CA ALA A 100 -13.25 -9.54 8.50
C ALA A 100 -14.07 -10.46 7.58
N ILE A 101 -14.94 -9.86 6.76
CA ILE A 101 -15.70 -10.58 5.73
C ILE A 101 -14.72 -11.05 4.65
N ALA A 102 -14.77 -12.34 4.33
CA ALA A 102 -14.04 -12.90 3.19
C ALA A 102 -14.64 -12.38 1.87
N SER A 103 -13.77 -12.06 0.91
CA SER A 103 -14.17 -11.67 -0.44
C SER A 103 -13.76 -12.78 -1.41
N ALA A 104 -14.74 -13.41 -2.06
CA ALA A 104 -14.51 -14.41 -3.09
C ALA A 104 -13.78 -13.82 -4.31
N PRO A 105 -13.23 -14.66 -5.22
CA PRO A 105 -12.66 -14.20 -6.50
C PRO A 105 -13.62 -13.25 -7.24
N PRO A 106 -13.15 -12.11 -7.74
CA PRO A 106 -14.01 -11.15 -8.43
C PRO A 106 -14.43 -11.68 -9.79
N ARG A 107 -15.65 -11.33 -10.21
CA ARG A 107 -16.19 -11.69 -11.51
C ARG A 107 -16.32 -10.48 -12.45
N HIS A 108 -16.23 -9.27 -11.91
CA HIS A 108 -16.42 -8.02 -12.63
C HIS A 108 -15.27 -7.06 -12.39
N PHE A 109 -14.99 -6.20 -13.36
CA PHE A 109 -13.90 -5.21 -13.32
C PHE A 109 -14.00 -4.30 -12.08
N SER A 110 -15.18 -3.76 -11.80
CA SER A 110 -15.42 -2.90 -10.63
C SER A 110 -15.19 -3.64 -9.31
N SER A 111 -15.58 -4.92 -9.24
CA SER A 111 -15.35 -5.76 -8.06
C SER A 111 -13.86 -6.03 -7.85
N ALA A 112 -13.09 -6.27 -8.92
CA ALA A 112 -11.64 -6.43 -8.86
C ALA A 112 -10.97 -5.14 -8.38
N CYS A 113 -11.36 -3.98 -8.88
CA CYS A 113 -10.92 -2.67 -8.39
C CYS A 113 -11.20 -2.49 -6.90
N GLY A 114 -12.41 -2.82 -6.45
CA GLY A 114 -12.79 -2.78 -5.04
C GLY A 114 -11.96 -3.71 -4.15
N GLN A 115 -11.63 -4.91 -4.63
CA GLN A 115 -10.75 -5.83 -3.90
C GLN A 115 -9.32 -5.32 -3.79
N ILE A 116 -8.77 -4.71 -4.85
CA ILE A 116 -7.46 -4.06 -4.83
C ILE A 116 -7.41 -2.98 -3.75
N VAL A 117 -8.42 -2.10 -3.71
CA VAL A 117 -8.53 -1.04 -2.69
C VAL A 117 -8.56 -1.63 -1.29
N ASN A 118 -9.41 -2.63 -1.05
CA ASN A 118 -9.55 -3.25 0.26
C ASN A 118 -8.28 -4.00 0.68
N PHE A 119 -7.62 -4.68 -0.24
CA PHE A 119 -6.36 -5.37 0.02
C PHE A 119 -5.28 -4.39 0.42
N LEU A 120 -5.05 -3.36 -0.40
CA LEU A 120 -4.03 -2.34 -0.14
C LEU A 120 -4.37 -1.53 1.13
N GLY A 121 -5.64 -1.17 1.33
CA GLY A 121 -6.12 -0.46 2.52
C GLY A 121 -5.91 -1.25 3.81
N THR A 122 -5.98 -2.57 3.76
CA THR A 122 -5.74 -3.45 4.91
C THR A 122 -4.25 -3.66 5.15
N LEU A 123 -3.51 -4.07 4.11
CA LEU A 123 -2.11 -4.49 4.23
C LEU A 123 -1.15 -3.33 4.47
N GLN A 124 -1.50 -2.11 4.02
CA GLN A 124 -0.67 -0.92 4.24
C GLN A 124 -0.38 -0.61 5.72
N ASN A 125 -1.23 -1.07 6.63
CA ASN A 125 -1.05 -0.83 8.06
C ASN A 125 0.03 -1.72 8.70
N GLU A 126 0.48 -2.73 7.97
CA GLU A 126 1.51 -3.67 8.41
C GLU A 126 2.88 -3.41 7.78
N TRP A 127 2.99 -2.36 6.94
CA TRP A 127 4.20 -2.04 6.18
C TRP A 127 4.55 -0.56 6.29
N ALA A 128 5.85 -0.27 6.38
CA ALA A 128 6.36 1.09 6.50
C ALA A 128 6.27 1.87 5.19
N GLY A 129 6.52 1.22 4.06
CA GLY A 129 6.58 1.84 2.74
C GLY A 129 5.46 1.40 1.80
N ALA A 130 5.75 1.46 0.50
CA ALA A 130 4.78 1.22 -0.56
C ALA A 130 4.34 -0.24 -0.66
N GLN A 131 3.09 -0.41 -1.05
CA GLN A 131 2.49 -1.68 -1.46
C GLN A 131 2.31 -1.65 -2.97
N ALA A 132 2.76 -2.70 -3.67
CA ALA A 132 2.76 -2.74 -5.12
C ALA A 132 2.02 -3.96 -5.67
N PHE A 133 1.32 -3.75 -6.79
CA PHE A 133 0.88 -4.81 -7.70
C PHE A 133 1.58 -4.63 -9.04
N SER A 134 2.02 -5.75 -9.64
CA SER A 134 2.57 -5.75 -11.00
C SER A 134 1.55 -6.18 -12.03
N SER A 135 1.82 -5.84 -13.31
CA SER A 135 1.03 -6.30 -14.47
C SER A 135 -0.45 -5.96 -14.37
N PHE A 136 -0.74 -4.73 -13.91
CA PHE A 136 -2.11 -4.30 -13.64
C PHE A 136 -3.00 -4.37 -14.89
N ASP A 137 -2.54 -3.85 -16.01
CA ASP A 137 -3.26 -3.85 -17.28
C ASP A 137 -3.47 -5.27 -17.81
N THR A 138 -2.46 -6.15 -17.70
CA THR A 138 -2.56 -7.54 -18.15
C THR A 138 -3.60 -8.32 -17.33
N TYR A 139 -3.54 -8.26 -16.00
CA TYR A 139 -4.45 -9.03 -15.15
C TYR A 139 -5.87 -8.45 -15.06
N MET A 140 -6.05 -7.17 -15.36
CA MET A 140 -7.37 -6.53 -15.39
C MET A 140 -8.08 -6.63 -16.75
N ALA A 141 -7.33 -6.85 -17.84
CA ALA A 141 -7.86 -6.94 -19.19
C ALA A 141 -8.97 -8.01 -19.40
N PRO A 142 -8.87 -9.22 -18.78
CA PRO A 142 -9.94 -10.22 -18.91
C PRO A 142 -11.32 -9.72 -18.49
N PHE A 143 -11.40 -8.91 -17.43
CA PHE A 143 -12.66 -8.36 -16.96
C PHE A 143 -13.27 -7.38 -17.95
N VAL A 144 -12.46 -6.56 -18.63
CA VAL A 144 -12.93 -5.64 -19.67
C VAL A 144 -13.63 -6.39 -20.80
N ARG A 145 -13.06 -7.54 -21.22
CA ARG A 145 -13.65 -8.39 -22.26
C ARG A 145 -14.92 -9.07 -21.76
N LEU A 146 -14.91 -9.67 -20.57
CA LEU A 146 -16.05 -10.40 -20.01
C LEU A 146 -17.24 -9.49 -19.71
N ASP A 147 -16.99 -8.30 -19.19
CA ASP A 147 -18.04 -7.32 -18.90
C ASP A 147 -18.45 -6.53 -20.15
N ASN A 148 -17.77 -6.75 -21.31
CA ASN A 148 -17.97 -6.02 -22.56
C ASN A 148 -17.98 -4.50 -22.36
N MET A 149 -16.96 -4.00 -21.61
CA MET A 149 -16.91 -2.61 -21.17
C MET A 149 -16.56 -1.66 -22.30
N GLU A 150 -17.27 -0.53 -22.32
CA GLU A 150 -16.92 0.63 -23.14
C GLU A 150 -15.87 1.50 -22.40
N TYR A 151 -15.17 2.34 -23.17
CA TYR A 151 -14.05 3.15 -22.65
C TYR A 151 -14.45 4.01 -21.45
N ASP A 152 -15.61 4.67 -21.50
CA ASP A 152 -16.06 5.58 -20.45
C ASP A 152 -16.37 4.84 -19.13
N GLU A 153 -16.80 3.57 -19.22
CA GLU A 153 -17.03 2.71 -18.04
C GLU A 153 -15.70 2.33 -17.37
N ILE A 154 -14.66 2.07 -18.19
CA ILE A 154 -13.31 1.80 -17.67
C ILE A 154 -12.74 3.06 -16.99
N VAL A 155 -12.91 4.23 -17.61
CA VAL A 155 -12.51 5.53 -17.02
C VAL A 155 -13.19 5.74 -15.67
N GLN A 156 -14.49 5.47 -15.57
CA GLN A 156 -15.23 5.58 -14.32
C GLN A 156 -14.66 4.66 -13.22
N CYS A 157 -14.39 3.40 -13.54
CA CYS A 157 -13.79 2.46 -12.60
C CYS A 157 -12.38 2.88 -12.18
N MET A 158 -11.56 3.46 -13.08
CA MET A 158 -10.24 3.98 -12.74
C MET A 158 -10.33 5.19 -11.82
N GLN A 159 -11.27 6.09 -12.06
CA GLN A 159 -11.54 7.23 -11.16
C GLN A 159 -11.95 6.75 -9.76
N GLU A 160 -12.83 5.74 -9.68
CA GLU A 160 -13.24 5.14 -8.40
C GLU A 160 -12.06 4.48 -7.68
N LEU A 161 -11.22 3.73 -8.40
CA LEU A 161 -10.00 3.12 -7.86
C LEU A 161 -9.09 4.18 -7.23
N ILE A 162 -8.74 5.22 -7.99
CA ILE A 162 -7.86 6.30 -7.52
C ILE A 162 -8.51 7.08 -6.37
N TYR A 163 -9.80 7.41 -6.48
CA TYR A 163 -10.52 8.12 -5.42
C TYR A 163 -10.53 7.34 -4.11
N ASN A 164 -10.81 6.03 -4.16
CA ASN A 164 -10.84 5.18 -2.98
C ASN A 164 -9.44 4.93 -2.38
N LEU A 165 -8.40 4.86 -3.21
CA LEU A 165 -7.01 4.82 -2.73
C LEU A 165 -6.56 6.16 -2.12
N ASN A 166 -7.27 7.25 -2.36
CA ASN A 166 -6.95 8.57 -1.82
C ASN A 166 -7.60 8.85 -0.45
N VAL A 167 -8.31 7.87 0.10
CA VAL A 167 -8.86 7.96 1.46
C VAL A 167 -7.75 7.72 2.48
N PRO A 168 -7.64 8.56 3.55
CA PRO A 168 -6.60 8.43 4.56
C PRO A 168 -6.88 7.24 5.50
N SER A 169 -6.79 6.03 4.96
CA SER A 169 -7.08 4.77 5.66
C SER A 169 -5.85 4.16 6.34
N ARG A 170 -4.65 4.66 6.05
CA ARG A 170 -3.41 4.21 6.68
C ARG A 170 -3.24 4.93 8.01
N TRP A 171 -3.39 4.19 9.11
CA TRP A 171 -3.30 4.67 10.49
C TRP A 171 -4.16 5.92 10.77
N GLY A 172 -5.21 6.14 9.97
CA GLY A 172 -6.12 7.27 10.10
C GLY A 172 -5.56 8.64 9.70
N SER A 173 -4.40 8.72 9.10
CA SER A 173 -3.75 9.99 8.73
C SER A 173 -3.15 10.02 7.33
N GLN A 174 -2.88 8.88 6.72
CA GLN A 174 -2.24 8.76 5.41
C GLN A 174 -3.07 7.95 4.43
N CYS A 175 -2.97 8.31 3.14
CA CYS A 175 -3.49 7.47 2.06
C CYS A 175 -2.59 6.24 1.88
N PRO A 176 -3.10 5.13 1.32
CA PRO A 176 -2.28 4.01 0.91
C PRO A 176 -1.13 4.47 0.00
N PHE A 177 0.10 4.12 0.38
CA PHE A 177 1.24 4.34 -0.49
C PHE A 177 1.30 3.20 -1.50
N THR A 178 0.72 3.45 -2.68
CA THR A 178 0.43 2.43 -3.70
C THR A 178 1.31 2.60 -4.93
N ASN A 179 1.80 1.48 -5.46
CA ASN A 179 2.45 1.40 -6.76
C ASN A 179 1.74 0.35 -7.63
N LEU A 180 1.45 0.71 -8.88
CA LEU A 180 0.95 -0.20 -9.91
C LEU A 180 1.92 -0.17 -11.09
N THR A 181 2.32 -1.35 -11.59
CA THR A 181 3.10 -1.43 -12.83
C THR A 181 2.24 -1.92 -13.98
N PHE A 182 2.57 -1.47 -15.18
CA PHE A 182 1.86 -1.74 -16.42
C PHE A 182 2.83 -2.40 -17.40
N ASP A 183 2.38 -3.44 -18.10
CA ASP A 183 3.19 -4.16 -19.06
C ASP A 183 3.14 -3.51 -20.45
N TRP A 184 2.07 -2.79 -20.77
CA TRP A 184 1.77 -2.18 -22.09
C TRP A 184 1.54 -3.20 -23.21
N THR A 185 2.30 -4.28 -23.22
CA THR A 185 2.11 -5.44 -24.10
C THR A 185 2.10 -6.68 -23.23
N CYS A 186 1.29 -7.68 -23.61
CA CYS A 186 1.23 -8.91 -22.84
C CYS A 186 2.63 -9.55 -22.73
N PRO A 187 3.10 -9.89 -21.52
CA PRO A 187 4.36 -10.62 -21.35
C PRO A 187 4.32 -11.99 -22.03
N ASP A 188 5.45 -12.40 -22.61
CA ASP A 188 5.56 -13.65 -23.38
C ASP A 188 5.22 -14.90 -22.52
N ASP A 189 5.55 -14.88 -21.24
CA ASP A 189 5.26 -15.97 -20.30
C ASP A 189 3.79 -16.11 -19.93
N LEU A 190 2.98 -15.06 -20.17
CA LEU A 190 1.54 -15.05 -19.93
C LEU A 190 0.73 -15.19 -21.24
N ALA A 191 1.35 -14.98 -22.40
CA ALA A 191 0.64 -14.87 -23.66
C ALA A 191 -0.28 -16.05 -23.98
N ASP A 192 0.15 -17.27 -23.68
CA ASP A 192 -0.58 -18.51 -23.92
C ASP A 192 -1.41 -18.99 -22.70
N GLU A 193 -1.35 -18.27 -21.58
CA GLU A 193 -2.14 -18.63 -20.40
C GLU A 193 -3.60 -18.17 -20.54
N HIS A 194 -4.52 -19.06 -20.12
CA HIS A 194 -5.93 -18.73 -19.99
C HIS A 194 -6.23 -18.10 -18.62
N PRO A 195 -6.85 -16.90 -18.55
CA PRO A 195 -7.27 -16.31 -17.29
C PRO A 195 -8.24 -17.20 -16.50
N LEU A 196 -8.08 -17.21 -15.17
CA LEU A 196 -9.03 -17.79 -14.23
C LEU A 196 -9.80 -16.67 -13.55
N ILE A 197 -11.09 -16.53 -13.85
CA ILE A 197 -11.94 -15.43 -13.37
C ILE A 197 -13.17 -16.02 -12.67
N GLY A 198 -13.36 -15.69 -11.39
CA GLY A 198 -14.50 -16.16 -10.61
C GLY A 198 -14.62 -17.70 -10.55
N ASP A 199 -13.50 -18.41 -10.43
CA ASP A 199 -13.36 -19.87 -10.42
C ASP A 199 -13.59 -20.55 -11.79
N GLU A 200 -13.70 -19.79 -12.88
CA GLU A 200 -13.88 -20.31 -14.22
C GLU A 200 -12.70 -19.95 -15.12
N VAL A 201 -12.16 -20.93 -15.84
CA VAL A 201 -11.15 -20.70 -16.87
C VAL A 201 -11.85 -20.20 -18.12
N VAL A 202 -11.43 -19.04 -18.63
CA VAL A 202 -12.03 -18.46 -19.83
C VAL A 202 -11.43 -19.07 -21.10
N ASP A 203 -12.11 -18.93 -22.23
CA ASP A 203 -11.78 -19.55 -23.51
C ASP A 203 -10.75 -18.76 -24.36
N PHE A 204 -10.31 -17.61 -23.89
CA PHE A 204 -9.27 -16.77 -24.51
C PHE A 204 -8.00 -16.71 -23.65
N THR A 205 -6.88 -16.32 -24.24
CA THR A 205 -5.60 -16.16 -23.54
C THR A 205 -5.30 -14.70 -23.22
N TYR A 206 -4.31 -14.45 -22.33
CA TYR A 206 -3.88 -13.07 -22.05
C TYR A 206 -3.31 -12.39 -23.31
N GLY A 207 -2.62 -13.12 -24.19
CA GLY A 207 -2.07 -12.57 -25.45
C GLY A 207 -3.11 -12.01 -26.40
N GLU A 208 -4.37 -12.47 -26.31
CA GLU A 208 -5.48 -11.98 -27.13
C GLU A 208 -6.11 -10.68 -26.62
N LEU A 209 -5.64 -10.15 -25.47
CA LEU A 209 -6.27 -9.03 -24.74
C LEU A 209 -5.59 -7.67 -24.97
N GLN A 210 -4.74 -7.54 -25.97
CA GLN A 210 -4.01 -6.28 -26.21
C GLN A 210 -4.93 -5.05 -26.37
N ARG A 211 -6.11 -5.23 -26.97
CA ARG A 211 -7.09 -4.14 -27.11
C ARG A 211 -7.58 -3.67 -25.75
N GLU A 212 -7.92 -4.61 -24.86
CA GLU A 212 -8.43 -4.36 -23.52
C GLU A 212 -7.33 -3.71 -22.64
N MET A 213 -6.08 -4.19 -22.71
CA MET A 213 -4.93 -3.56 -22.07
C MET A 213 -4.76 -2.11 -22.51
N ASN A 214 -4.84 -1.83 -23.81
CA ASN A 214 -4.73 -0.47 -24.33
C ASN A 214 -5.86 0.46 -23.84
N LEU A 215 -7.07 -0.06 -23.64
CA LEU A 215 -8.18 0.71 -23.08
C LEU A 215 -7.91 1.08 -21.61
N ILE A 216 -7.42 0.12 -20.80
CA ILE A 216 -7.02 0.36 -19.40
C ILE A 216 -5.90 1.39 -19.34
N ASN A 217 -4.82 1.22 -20.12
CA ASN A 217 -3.67 2.11 -20.14
C ASN A 217 -4.03 3.55 -20.53
N ARG A 218 -5.01 3.72 -21.41
CA ARG A 218 -5.51 5.05 -21.79
C ARG A 218 -6.45 5.66 -20.76
N ALA A 219 -7.19 4.84 -20.03
CA ALA A 219 -8.13 5.29 -19.01
C ALA A 219 -7.42 5.72 -17.72
N PHE A 220 -6.32 5.04 -17.38
CA PHE A 220 -5.48 5.34 -16.23
C PHE A 220 -4.60 6.58 -16.46
#